data_d4518ac6df6980ee5c903a4e037c1edb
#
_entry.id   d4518ac6df6980ee5c903a4e037c1edb
#
_cell.length_a   1.000
_cell.length_b   1.000
_cell.length_c   1.000
_cell.angle_alpha   90.00
_cell.angle_beta   90.00
_cell.angle_gamma   90.00
#
_symmetry.space_group_name_H-M   'P 1'
#
loop_
_entity.id
_entity.type
_entity.pdbx_description
1 polymer ?
#
loop_
_entity_poly.entity_id
_entity_poly.type
_entity_poly.pdbx_seq_one_letter_code
_entity_poly.pdbx_strand_id
1 'polypeptide(L)'
;MIGTRTSSSYTPHVDVDPADRPLILVAPRWEEAKPYLSETLSPNEEIASVFVDAILAAGGLPLQMSITEDIEVIRHYVDIADGIAIPGGPDVNPKRWGDDRPYDPTLCCEIRDSFEFKLVGEVLRAKMPLFTTCRGTQLLNVATGGTLCMDVPSLGAREGRTQWRHTHVLNDPVHPVEVMPGSLLERAVGGHRLIQTNSAHHCCVDRLGKSTRLVAKATDGVPECIEVEGQPFCLGVQWHPEYTWQTLETDFNLWKSFVEAAAKVKQAR
;
A
#
# COMPACT_ATOMS: atom_id res chain seq x y z
N MET A 1 5.20 -26.39 4.05
CA MET A 1 6.11 -26.73 2.93
C MET A 1 6.63 -25.41 2.39
N ILE A 2 7.93 -25.16 2.51
CA ILE A 2 8.58 -23.97 1.92
C ILE A 2 8.62 -24.23 0.43
N GLY A 3 7.80 -23.49 -0.32
CA GLY A 3 7.82 -23.55 -1.77
C GLY A 3 9.18 -23.12 -2.28
N THR A 4 9.95 -24.05 -2.85
CA THR A 4 11.17 -23.72 -3.57
C THR A 4 10.82 -22.86 -4.77
N ARG A 5 11.32 -21.62 -4.81
CA ARG A 5 11.37 -20.83 -6.05
C ARG A 5 12.08 -21.70 -7.10
N THR A 6 11.36 -22.21 -8.07
CA THR A 6 11.99 -22.76 -9.26
C THR A 6 12.46 -21.57 -10.10
N SER A 7 13.65 -21.62 -10.63
CA SER A 7 14.32 -20.57 -11.43
C SER A 7 13.59 -20.18 -12.73
N SER A 8 12.39 -20.69 -12.96
CA SER A 8 11.52 -20.40 -14.10
C SER A 8 10.30 -19.57 -13.72
N SER A 9 10.12 -19.14 -12.46
CA SER A 9 8.98 -18.34 -12.06
C SER A 9 9.19 -16.88 -12.45
N TYR A 10 8.78 -16.59 -13.65
CA TYR A 10 8.10 -15.43 -14.17
C TYR A 10 8.55 -14.07 -13.64
N THR A 11 9.71 -13.63 -14.10
CA THR A 11 9.92 -12.18 -14.25
C THR A 11 9.49 -11.87 -15.69
N PRO A 12 8.42 -11.11 -15.94
CA PRO A 12 8.12 -10.67 -17.30
C PRO A 12 9.36 -9.98 -17.84
N HIS A 13 9.79 -10.35 -19.03
CA HIS A 13 10.86 -9.65 -19.73
C HIS A 13 10.33 -8.24 -20.07
N VAL A 14 10.58 -7.28 -19.21
CA VAL A 14 10.35 -5.87 -19.51
C VAL A 14 11.51 -5.42 -20.35
N ASP A 15 11.24 -5.10 -21.61
CA ASP A 15 12.22 -4.71 -22.63
C ASP A 15 12.67 -3.25 -22.42
N VAL A 16 13.06 -2.92 -21.15
CA VAL A 16 13.55 -1.60 -20.75
C VAL A 16 14.89 -1.82 -20.05
N ASP A 17 15.91 -1.09 -20.49
CA ASP A 17 17.22 -1.11 -19.83
C ASP A 17 17.04 -0.83 -18.33
N PRO A 18 17.64 -1.64 -17.44
CA PRO A 18 17.58 -1.38 -15.99
C PRO A 18 17.99 0.05 -15.60
N ALA A 19 18.91 0.69 -16.34
CA ALA A 19 19.32 2.07 -16.10
C ALA A 19 18.20 3.09 -16.38
N ASP A 20 17.26 2.75 -17.27
CA ASP A 20 16.13 3.61 -17.64
C ASP A 20 14.89 3.41 -16.76
N ARG A 21 14.88 2.36 -15.93
CA ARG A 21 13.75 2.09 -15.04
C ARG A 21 13.65 3.14 -13.94
N PRO A 22 12.42 3.61 -13.61
CA PRO A 22 12.22 4.52 -12.47
C PRO A 22 12.55 3.80 -11.15
N LEU A 23 13.26 4.50 -10.27
CA LEU A 23 13.61 4.03 -8.93
C LEU A 23 12.41 4.11 -8.01
N ILE A 24 11.90 2.97 -7.59
CA ILE A 24 10.80 2.85 -6.63
C ILE A 24 11.37 2.47 -5.26
N LEU A 25 11.37 3.42 -4.32
CA LEU A 25 11.74 3.12 -2.95
C LEU A 25 10.55 2.54 -2.20
N VAL A 26 10.78 1.42 -1.52
CA VAL A 26 9.74 0.68 -0.80
C VAL A 26 10.02 0.76 0.70
N ALA A 27 9.02 1.17 1.48
CA ALA A 27 9.08 1.15 2.93
C ALA A 27 9.11 -0.31 3.42
N PRO A 28 10.03 -0.67 4.34
CA PRO A 28 10.13 -2.04 4.81
C PRO A 28 9.05 -2.38 5.84
N ARG A 29 8.85 -3.67 6.04
CA ARG A 29 8.23 -4.23 7.23
C ARG A 29 9.27 -4.37 8.32
N TRP A 30 8.82 -4.38 9.56
CA TRP A 30 9.63 -4.68 10.73
C TRP A 30 9.24 -6.05 11.26
N GLU A 31 10.21 -6.94 11.38
CA GLU A 31 10.06 -8.26 11.99
C GLU A 31 10.90 -8.35 13.27
N GLU A 32 10.23 -8.64 14.37
CA GLU A 32 10.90 -8.84 15.66
C GLU A 32 11.82 -10.05 15.62
N ALA A 33 12.90 -10.00 16.43
CA ALA A 33 13.83 -11.11 16.56
C ALA A 33 13.11 -12.40 16.99
N LYS A 34 13.36 -13.49 16.28
CA LYS A 34 12.80 -14.83 16.61
C LYS A 34 13.83 -15.64 17.39
N PRO A 35 13.72 -15.77 18.72
CA PRO A 35 14.78 -16.34 19.59
C PRO A 35 15.11 -17.82 19.36
N TYR A 36 14.33 -18.54 18.55
CA TYR A 36 14.55 -19.97 18.26
C TYR A 36 15.11 -20.26 16.86
N LEU A 37 15.37 -19.24 16.07
CA LEU A 37 16.10 -19.39 14.82
C LEU A 37 17.50 -18.85 15.06
N SER A 38 18.49 -19.74 15.06
CA SER A 38 19.89 -19.46 15.42
C SER A 38 20.56 -18.36 14.59
N GLU A 39 19.90 -17.86 13.56
CA GLU A 39 20.45 -16.87 12.62
C GLU A 39 19.86 -15.46 12.76
N THR A 40 18.79 -15.27 13.57
CA THR A 40 18.14 -13.96 13.73
C THR A 40 17.98 -13.57 15.18
N LEU A 41 19.09 -13.19 15.81
CA LEU A 41 19.09 -12.59 17.15
C LEU A 41 18.73 -11.10 17.14
N SER A 42 18.62 -10.50 15.97
CA SER A 42 18.29 -9.08 15.77
C SER A 42 16.97 -8.93 15.00
N PRO A 43 16.21 -7.86 15.23
CA PRO A 43 15.11 -7.50 14.36
C PRO A 43 15.56 -7.32 12.91
N ASN A 44 14.65 -7.55 11.96
CA ASN A 44 14.92 -7.42 10.54
C ASN A 44 13.97 -6.44 9.87
N GLU A 45 14.49 -5.75 8.86
CA GLU A 45 13.72 -4.97 7.91
C GLU A 45 13.59 -5.77 6.62
N GLU A 46 12.35 -5.99 6.14
CA GLU A 46 12.11 -6.84 4.96
C GLU A 46 11.03 -6.29 4.03
N ILE A 47 11.11 -6.69 2.77
CA ILE A 47 10.04 -6.50 1.79
C ILE A 47 9.57 -7.88 1.32
N ALA A 48 8.25 -8.08 1.24
CA ALA A 48 7.69 -9.28 0.66
C ALA A 48 8.07 -9.38 -0.82
N SER A 49 8.58 -10.53 -1.27
CA SER A 49 9.04 -10.73 -2.64
C SER A 49 7.95 -10.47 -3.69
N VAL A 50 6.67 -10.76 -3.37
CA VAL A 50 5.54 -10.47 -4.25
C VAL A 50 5.40 -8.98 -4.59
N PHE A 51 5.77 -8.11 -3.65
CA PHE A 51 5.77 -6.66 -3.84
C PHE A 51 6.90 -6.23 -4.81
N VAL A 52 8.10 -6.78 -4.60
CA VAL A 52 9.25 -6.59 -5.49
C VAL A 52 8.94 -7.09 -6.90
N ASP A 53 8.37 -8.29 -7.01
CA ASP A 53 8.05 -8.92 -8.29
C ASP A 53 7.01 -8.10 -9.08
N ALA A 54 6.00 -7.52 -8.42
CA ALA A 54 5.00 -6.66 -9.05
C ALA A 54 5.61 -5.37 -9.63
N ILE A 55 6.51 -4.70 -8.89
CA ILE A 55 7.21 -3.50 -9.35
C ILE A 55 8.13 -3.83 -10.54
N LEU A 56 8.90 -4.92 -10.45
CA LEU A 56 9.76 -5.37 -11.55
C LEU A 56 8.96 -5.68 -12.81
N ALA A 57 7.83 -6.39 -12.66
CA ALA A 57 6.93 -6.73 -13.76
C ALA A 57 6.33 -5.49 -14.43
N ALA A 58 6.06 -4.45 -13.65
CA ALA A 58 5.56 -3.16 -14.16
C ALA A 58 6.67 -2.28 -14.79
N GLY A 59 7.95 -2.70 -14.75
CA GLY A 59 9.08 -1.98 -15.33
C GLY A 59 9.80 -1.02 -14.38
N GLY A 60 9.52 -1.07 -13.09
CA GLY A 60 10.21 -0.29 -12.07
C GLY A 60 11.50 -0.96 -11.58
N LEU A 61 12.33 -0.20 -10.86
CA LEU A 61 13.51 -0.68 -10.14
C LEU A 61 13.25 -0.56 -8.63
N PRO A 62 12.83 -1.64 -7.95
CA PRO A 62 12.54 -1.59 -6.52
C PRO A 62 13.81 -1.59 -5.68
N LEU A 63 13.85 -0.73 -4.66
CA LEU A 63 14.89 -0.69 -3.65
C LEU A 63 14.28 -0.47 -2.27
N GLN A 64 14.71 -1.26 -1.27
CA GLN A 64 14.26 -1.11 0.10
C GLN A 64 14.89 0.12 0.76
N MET A 65 14.07 0.93 1.46
CA MET A 65 14.56 1.91 2.43
C MET A 65 14.91 1.24 3.75
N SER A 66 15.70 1.92 4.59
CA SER A 66 15.83 1.56 6.00
C SER A 66 14.95 2.46 6.86
N ILE A 67 14.37 1.89 7.92
CA ILE A 67 13.58 2.63 8.90
C ILE A 67 14.52 3.58 9.66
N THR A 68 14.12 4.84 9.75
CA THR A 68 14.87 5.88 10.47
C THR A 68 13.93 6.95 10.99
N GLU A 69 14.32 7.62 12.07
CA GLU A 69 13.64 8.82 12.55
C GLU A 69 14.31 10.12 12.09
N ASP A 70 15.48 10.01 11.44
CA ASP A 70 16.21 11.17 10.90
C ASP A 70 15.49 11.74 9.68
N ILE A 71 14.94 12.94 9.85
CA ILE A 71 14.15 13.60 8.80
C ILE A 71 15.00 13.96 7.57
N GLU A 72 16.29 14.23 7.72
CA GLU A 72 17.17 14.55 6.59
C GLU A 72 17.44 13.30 5.74
N VAL A 73 17.58 12.13 6.37
CA VAL A 73 17.67 10.86 5.65
C VAL A 73 16.37 10.55 4.90
N ILE A 74 15.22 10.79 5.56
CA ILE A 74 13.90 10.59 4.92
C ILE A 74 13.74 11.53 3.71
N ARG A 75 14.13 12.80 3.83
CA ARG A 75 14.13 13.75 2.71
C ARG A 75 15.01 13.26 1.57
N HIS A 76 16.18 12.75 1.90
CA HIS A 76 17.10 12.24 0.90
C HIS A 76 16.53 11.01 0.17
N TYR A 77 15.83 10.11 0.86
CA TYR A 77 15.09 9.04 0.19
C TYR A 77 14.07 9.58 -0.81
N VAL A 78 13.29 10.59 -0.43
CA VAL A 78 12.30 11.23 -1.34
C VAL A 78 12.99 11.92 -2.51
N ASP A 79 14.14 12.56 -2.28
CA ASP A 79 14.89 13.27 -3.32
C ASP A 79 15.49 12.34 -4.37
N ILE A 80 15.95 11.14 -3.99
CA ILE A 80 16.54 10.19 -4.94
C ILE A 80 15.51 9.28 -5.62
N ALA A 81 14.32 9.09 -5.03
CA ALA A 81 13.28 8.25 -5.56
C ALA A 81 12.58 8.88 -6.76
N ASP A 82 12.06 8.04 -7.66
CA ASP A 82 11.11 8.45 -8.70
C ASP A 82 9.66 8.12 -8.29
N GLY A 83 9.48 7.22 -7.33
CA GLY A 83 8.21 6.86 -6.72
C GLY A 83 8.43 6.16 -5.37
N ILE A 84 7.44 6.26 -4.49
CA ILE A 84 7.45 5.64 -3.16
C ILE A 84 6.29 4.65 -3.04
N ALA A 85 6.57 3.49 -2.44
CA ALA A 85 5.56 2.48 -2.16
C ALA A 85 5.57 2.09 -0.66
N ILE A 86 4.37 2.00 -0.05
CA ILE A 86 4.20 1.62 1.36
C ILE A 86 3.31 0.38 1.44
N PRO A 87 3.84 -0.78 1.84
CA PRO A 87 3.10 -2.03 1.91
C PRO A 87 2.21 -2.13 3.15
N GLY A 88 1.36 -3.15 3.16
CA GLY A 88 0.58 -3.58 4.31
C GLY A 88 1.41 -4.02 5.51
N GLY A 89 0.74 -4.42 6.60
CA GLY A 89 1.39 -4.86 7.83
C GLY A 89 0.49 -4.75 9.06
N PRO A 90 1.07 -4.69 10.28
CA PRO A 90 0.36 -4.52 11.53
C PRO A 90 -0.44 -3.21 11.58
N ASP A 91 -1.38 -3.10 12.50
CA ASP A 91 -2.27 -1.93 12.60
C ASP A 91 -1.50 -0.62 12.84
N VAL A 92 -2.07 0.47 12.35
CA VAL A 92 -1.66 1.82 12.74
C VAL A 92 -2.12 2.08 14.18
N ASN A 93 -1.24 2.61 15.02
CA ASN A 93 -1.56 2.89 16.42
C ASN A 93 -2.75 3.86 16.54
N PRO A 94 -3.87 3.49 17.20
CA PRO A 94 -5.07 4.32 17.32
C PRO A 94 -4.84 5.71 17.90
N LYS A 95 -3.83 5.88 18.74
CA LYS A 95 -3.45 7.20 19.30
C LYS A 95 -3.02 8.20 18.22
N ARG A 96 -2.62 7.73 17.03
CA ARG A 96 -2.22 8.59 15.92
C ARG A 96 -3.38 9.44 15.36
N TRP A 97 -4.63 9.04 15.60
CA TRP A 97 -5.81 9.85 15.24
C TRP A 97 -6.70 10.22 16.42
N GLY A 98 -6.16 10.08 17.65
CA GLY A 98 -6.86 10.48 18.88
C GLY A 98 -7.95 9.51 19.33
N ASP A 99 -7.83 8.23 19.01
CA ASP A 99 -8.70 7.18 19.51
C ASP A 99 -8.13 6.61 20.82
N ASP A 100 -8.79 6.94 21.94
CA ASP A 100 -8.38 6.52 23.27
C ASP A 100 -9.04 5.21 23.73
N ARG A 101 -9.79 4.54 22.86
CA ARG A 101 -10.38 3.24 23.18
C ARG A 101 -9.29 2.20 23.45
N PRO A 102 -9.54 1.24 24.38
CA PRO A 102 -8.60 0.15 24.60
C PRO A 102 -8.29 -0.62 23.31
N TYR A 103 -7.02 -0.88 23.04
CA TYR A 103 -6.55 -1.69 21.92
C TYR A 103 -5.39 -2.58 22.38
N ASP A 104 -5.13 -3.64 21.63
CA ASP A 104 -3.97 -4.49 21.84
C ASP A 104 -2.71 -3.87 21.17
N PRO A 105 -1.75 -3.36 21.96
CA PRO A 105 -0.56 -2.73 21.39
C PRO A 105 0.33 -3.69 20.61
N THR A 106 0.18 -5.01 20.78
CA THR A 106 0.95 -6.01 20.03
C THR A 106 0.51 -6.11 18.55
N LEU A 107 -0.66 -5.55 18.21
CA LEU A 107 -1.13 -5.45 16.84
C LEU A 107 -0.54 -4.26 16.08
N CYS A 108 0.16 -3.34 16.77
CA CYS A 108 0.75 -2.14 16.20
C CYS A 108 2.27 -2.23 16.10
N CYS A 109 2.86 -1.45 15.19
CA CYS A 109 4.30 -1.33 15.06
C CYS A 109 4.71 0.15 15.11
N GLU A 110 5.05 0.65 16.31
CA GLU A 110 5.36 2.06 16.55
C GLU A 110 6.60 2.53 15.78
N ILE A 111 7.58 1.65 15.57
CA ILE A 111 8.79 1.96 14.79
C ILE A 111 8.41 2.29 13.35
N ARG A 112 7.54 1.48 12.74
CA ARG A 112 7.02 1.76 11.39
C ARG A 112 6.16 3.00 11.36
N ASP A 113 5.25 3.17 12.34
CA ASP A 113 4.40 4.35 12.39
C ASP A 113 5.25 5.63 12.44
N SER A 114 6.24 5.71 13.33
CA SER A 114 7.11 6.88 13.47
C SER A 114 7.84 7.24 12.19
N PHE A 115 8.36 6.26 11.47
CA PHE A 115 9.03 6.44 10.19
C PHE A 115 8.05 6.82 9.07
N GLU A 116 7.01 6.00 8.87
CA GLU A 116 6.13 6.13 7.71
C GLU A 116 5.25 7.39 7.75
N PHE A 117 4.85 7.89 8.94
CA PHE A 117 4.17 9.18 9.06
C PHE A 117 5.06 10.35 8.60
N LYS A 118 6.35 10.35 8.97
CA LYS A 118 7.31 11.34 8.49
C LYS A 118 7.52 11.22 6.97
N LEU A 119 7.67 9.99 6.48
CA LEU A 119 7.84 9.69 5.05
C LEU A 119 6.65 10.21 4.23
N VAL A 120 5.41 9.90 4.60
CA VAL A 120 4.21 10.38 3.91
C VAL A 120 4.17 11.91 3.89
N GLY A 121 4.52 12.57 5.01
CA GLY A 121 4.59 14.04 5.06
C GLY A 121 5.54 14.63 4.02
N GLU A 122 6.75 14.08 3.89
CA GLU A 122 7.75 14.54 2.91
C GLU A 122 7.36 14.18 1.47
N VAL A 123 6.79 12.99 1.24
CA VAL A 123 6.28 12.55 -0.07
C VAL A 123 5.19 13.48 -0.58
N LEU A 124 4.20 13.82 0.25
CA LEU A 124 3.12 14.74 -0.12
C LEU A 124 3.63 16.17 -0.37
N ARG A 125 4.60 16.63 0.43
CA ARG A 125 5.24 17.94 0.25
C ARG A 125 6.00 18.03 -1.08
N ALA A 126 6.72 16.96 -1.44
CA ALA A 126 7.50 16.87 -2.68
C ALA A 126 6.64 16.55 -3.92
N LYS A 127 5.36 16.23 -3.74
CA LYS A 127 4.47 15.73 -4.80
C LYS A 127 5.02 14.50 -5.52
N MET A 128 5.67 13.62 -4.76
CA MET A 128 6.23 12.37 -5.26
C MET A 128 5.10 11.35 -5.50
N PRO A 129 5.13 10.57 -6.60
CA PRO A 129 4.20 9.46 -6.78
C PRO A 129 4.23 8.50 -5.60
N LEU A 130 3.06 8.25 -5.01
CA LEU A 130 2.87 7.40 -3.84
C LEU A 130 1.83 6.32 -4.13
N PHE A 131 2.21 5.07 -3.90
CA PHE A 131 1.30 3.94 -3.91
C PHE A 131 1.32 3.21 -2.57
N THR A 132 0.14 2.96 -1.99
CA THR A 132 0.04 2.28 -0.69
C THR A 132 -0.96 1.13 -0.75
N THR A 133 -0.68 0.04 0.00
CA THR A 133 -1.58 -1.12 0.10
C THR A 133 -1.97 -1.39 1.55
N CYS A 134 -3.21 -1.78 1.78
CA CYS A 134 -3.78 -2.22 3.06
C CYS A 134 -3.47 -1.23 4.21
N ARG A 135 -2.63 -1.61 5.18
CA ARG A 135 -2.20 -0.73 6.27
C ARG A 135 -1.60 0.59 5.76
N GLY A 136 -0.83 0.57 4.66
CA GLY A 136 -0.26 1.79 4.08
C GLY A 136 -1.35 2.80 3.67
N THR A 137 -2.49 2.32 3.18
CA THR A 137 -3.66 3.16 2.85
C THR A 137 -4.33 3.74 4.10
N GLN A 138 -4.41 2.96 5.15
CA GLN A 138 -4.92 3.40 6.45
C GLN A 138 -4.01 4.50 7.04
N LEU A 139 -2.70 4.29 6.98
CA LEU A 139 -1.70 5.27 7.42
C LEU A 139 -1.78 6.56 6.59
N LEU A 140 -1.92 6.47 5.27
CA LEU A 140 -2.09 7.64 4.38
C LEU A 140 -3.31 8.47 4.79
N ASN A 141 -4.45 7.82 5.08
CA ASN A 141 -5.65 8.51 5.55
C ASN A 141 -5.42 9.24 6.88
N VAL A 142 -4.78 8.58 7.85
CA VAL A 142 -4.46 9.17 9.16
C VAL A 142 -3.45 10.31 9.01
N ALA A 143 -2.41 10.15 8.20
CA ALA A 143 -1.41 11.18 7.95
C ALA A 143 -2.01 12.45 7.33
N THR A 144 -3.13 12.34 6.62
CA THR A 144 -3.89 13.48 6.09
C THR A 144 -4.96 14.01 7.07
N GLY A 145 -5.06 13.44 8.28
CA GLY A 145 -5.97 13.88 9.35
C GLY A 145 -7.31 13.15 9.38
N GLY A 146 -7.40 11.99 8.75
CA GLY A 146 -8.54 11.09 8.81
C GLY A 146 -8.54 10.17 10.03
N THR A 147 -9.52 9.28 10.11
CA THR A 147 -9.66 8.27 11.18
C THR A 147 -9.87 6.89 10.57
N LEU A 148 -9.70 5.84 11.39
CA LEU A 148 -9.93 4.45 11.01
C LEU A 148 -11.08 3.83 11.81
N CYS A 149 -11.78 2.90 11.17
CA CYS A 149 -12.61 1.90 11.82
C CYS A 149 -11.76 0.67 12.10
N MET A 150 -11.56 0.33 13.37
CA MET A 150 -10.69 -0.78 13.78
C MET A 150 -11.34 -2.16 13.63
N ASP A 151 -12.61 -2.22 13.24
CA ASP A 151 -13.37 -3.46 13.11
C ASP A 151 -14.43 -3.31 12.00
N VAL A 152 -14.13 -3.84 10.82
CA VAL A 152 -15.03 -3.81 9.65
C VAL A 152 -16.43 -4.39 9.96
N PRO A 153 -16.59 -5.51 10.71
CA PRO A 153 -17.88 -5.98 11.16
C PRO A 153 -18.72 -4.92 11.89
N SER A 154 -18.11 -4.09 12.73
CA SER A 154 -18.85 -3.03 13.44
C SER A 154 -19.32 -1.90 12.51
N LEU A 155 -18.61 -1.62 11.43
CA LEU A 155 -19.03 -0.68 10.39
C LEU A 155 -20.31 -1.17 9.70
N GLY A 156 -20.32 -2.43 9.24
CA GLY A 156 -21.48 -3.02 8.61
C GLY A 156 -22.72 -3.09 9.52
N ALA A 157 -22.54 -3.38 10.81
CA ALA A 157 -23.62 -3.37 11.79
C ALA A 157 -24.23 -1.96 11.96
N ARG A 158 -23.41 -0.90 11.92
CA ARG A 158 -23.89 0.49 11.96
C ARG A 158 -24.72 0.87 10.74
N GLU A 159 -24.36 0.33 9.58
CA GLU A 159 -24.96 0.69 8.28
C GLU A 159 -26.05 -0.28 7.81
N GLY A 160 -26.30 -1.38 8.55
CA GLY A 160 -27.37 -2.36 8.26
C GLY A 160 -27.13 -3.15 6.98
N ARG A 161 -25.88 -3.42 6.61
CA ARG A 161 -25.50 -4.08 5.36
C ARG A 161 -25.02 -5.51 5.57
N THR A 162 -25.21 -6.36 4.55
CA THR A 162 -24.59 -7.68 4.50
C THR A 162 -23.12 -7.52 4.19
N GLN A 163 -22.25 -8.18 4.96
CA GLN A 163 -20.81 -8.01 4.86
C GLN A 163 -20.17 -9.14 4.05
N TRP A 164 -19.24 -8.75 3.19
CA TRP A 164 -18.27 -9.65 2.62
C TRP A 164 -17.23 -10.09 3.67
N ARG A 165 -16.55 -11.20 3.42
CA ARG A 165 -15.37 -11.54 4.18
C ARG A 165 -14.21 -10.67 3.72
N HIS A 166 -13.72 -9.79 4.60
CA HIS A 166 -12.55 -8.95 4.35
C HIS A 166 -11.24 -9.56 4.91
N THR A 167 -11.21 -10.88 5.16
CA THR A 167 -10.11 -11.53 5.88
C THR A 167 -9.46 -12.68 5.11
N HIS A 168 -8.12 -12.65 5.07
CA HIS A 168 -7.19 -13.77 4.85
C HIS A 168 -7.27 -14.53 3.51
N VAL A 169 -7.71 -13.90 2.42
CA VAL A 169 -7.59 -14.48 1.08
C VAL A 169 -6.77 -13.55 0.21
N LEU A 170 -5.51 -13.89 -0.02
CA LEU A 170 -4.55 -13.05 -0.74
C LEU A 170 -4.41 -13.42 -2.21
N ASN A 171 -4.55 -14.70 -2.56
CA ASN A 171 -4.24 -15.20 -3.91
C ASN A 171 -5.46 -15.27 -4.85
N ASP A 172 -6.66 -15.06 -4.31
CA ASP A 172 -7.91 -15.16 -5.06
C ASP A 172 -8.81 -13.93 -4.80
N PRO A 173 -9.62 -13.50 -5.77
CA PRO A 173 -10.61 -12.46 -5.56
C PRO A 173 -11.72 -12.92 -4.60
N VAL A 174 -12.17 -12.05 -3.72
CA VAL A 174 -13.14 -12.34 -2.66
C VAL A 174 -14.41 -11.55 -2.81
N HIS A 175 -14.32 -10.28 -3.25
CA HIS A 175 -15.48 -9.40 -3.40
C HIS A 175 -15.34 -8.37 -4.51
N PRO A 176 -16.46 -7.90 -5.05
CA PRO A 176 -16.48 -6.82 -6.02
C PRO A 176 -16.28 -5.45 -5.34
N VAL A 177 -15.59 -4.57 -6.04
CA VAL A 177 -15.34 -3.18 -5.65
C VAL A 177 -15.82 -2.24 -6.73
N GLU A 178 -16.68 -1.29 -6.36
CA GLU A 178 -17.20 -0.24 -7.22
C GLU A 178 -16.21 0.92 -7.30
N VAL A 179 -15.80 1.28 -8.53
CA VAL A 179 -14.84 2.35 -8.81
C VAL A 179 -15.58 3.63 -9.20
N MET A 180 -15.22 4.75 -8.57
CA MET A 180 -15.82 6.05 -8.83
C MET A 180 -15.40 6.63 -10.18
N PRO A 181 -16.35 7.19 -10.97
CA PRO A 181 -16.04 7.81 -12.26
C PRO A 181 -15.09 9.01 -12.14
N GLY A 182 -14.20 9.15 -13.11
CA GLY A 182 -13.24 10.25 -13.20
C GLY A 182 -12.12 10.19 -12.16
N SER A 183 -12.02 9.08 -11.39
CA SER A 183 -10.97 8.88 -10.39
C SER A 183 -9.62 8.53 -11.04
N LEU A 184 -8.54 8.72 -10.28
CA LEU A 184 -7.24 8.18 -10.63
C LEU A 184 -7.29 6.65 -10.73
N LEU A 185 -8.01 6.01 -9.79
CA LEU A 185 -8.18 4.56 -9.80
C LEU A 185 -8.85 4.07 -11.09
N GLU A 186 -9.94 4.70 -11.56
CA GLU A 186 -10.60 4.29 -12.80
C GLU A 186 -9.61 4.26 -13.97
N ARG A 187 -8.78 5.29 -14.10
CA ARG A 187 -7.73 5.34 -15.14
C ARG A 187 -6.67 4.25 -14.92
N ALA A 188 -6.25 4.06 -13.68
CA ALA A 188 -5.21 3.10 -13.32
C ALA A 188 -5.62 1.64 -13.56
N VAL A 189 -6.90 1.31 -13.38
CA VAL A 189 -7.41 -0.05 -13.63
C VAL A 189 -7.94 -0.26 -15.06
N GLY A 190 -7.61 0.64 -16.01
CA GLY A 190 -8.01 0.48 -17.41
C GLY A 190 -9.45 0.88 -17.72
N GLY A 191 -10.09 1.75 -16.94
CA GLY A 191 -11.45 2.24 -17.14
C GLY A 191 -12.55 1.35 -16.56
N HIS A 192 -12.20 0.30 -15.84
CA HIS A 192 -13.16 -0.60 -15.20
C HIS A 192 -13.89 0.08 -14.03
N ARG A 193 -15.21 -0.06 -13.98
CA ARG A 193 -16.11 0.53 -12.97
C ARG A 193 -16.53 -0.48 -11.89
N LEU A 194 -16.29 -1.74 -12.11
CA LEU A 194 -16.47 -2.83 -11.19
C LEU A 194 -15.29 -3.77 -11.34
N ILE A 195 -14.52 -3.95 -10.29
CA ILE A 195 -13.35 -4.82 -10.27
C ILE A 195 -13.50 -5.90 -9.19
N GLN A 196 -12.74 -6.97 -9.29
CA GLN A 196 -12.67 -8.01 -8.27
C GLN A 196 -11.36 -7.85 -7.51
N THR A 197 -11.37 -7.98 -6.18
CA THR A 197 -10.22 -7.83 -5.33
C THR A 197 -10.08 -8.97 -4.33
N ASN A 198 -8.86 -9.27 -3.93
CA ASN A 198 -8.58 -10.06 -2.73
C ASN A 198 -8.85 -9.24 -1.46
N SER A 199 -8.74 -9.84 -0.28
CA SER A 199 -8.95 -9.11 0.97
C SER A 199 -8.28 -9.78 2.16
N ALA A 200 -7.57 -8.99 2.98
CA ALA A 200 -6.92 -9.45 4.19
C ALA A 200 -6.80 -8.31 5.21
N HIS A 201 -7.93 -7.73 5.63
CA HIS A 201 -7.94 -6.64 6.60
C HIS A 201 -9.14 -6.75 7.55
N HIS A 202 -8.99 -6.21 8.75
CA HIS A 202 -10.06 -6.04 9.75
C HIS A 202 -10.34 -4.57 10.06
N CYS A 203 -9.41 -3.69 9.67
CA CYS A 203 -9.55 -2.23 9.78
C CYS A 203 -9.81 -1.63 8.40
N CYS A 204 -10.43 -0.45 8.36
CA CYS A 204 -10.61 0.34 7.14
C CYS A 204 -10.67 1.84 7.44
N VAL A 205 -10.66 2.66 6.40
CA VAL A 205 -10.92 4.10 6.50
C VAL A 205 -12.32 4.35 7.07
N ASP A 206 -12.43 5.28 8.04
CA ASP A 206 -13.71 5.74 8.60
C ASP A 206 -13.99 7.18 8.11
N ARG A 207 -13.37 8.20 8.72
CA ARG A 207 -13.46 9.57 8.25
C ARG A 207 -12.26 9.90 7.37
N LEU A 208 -12.49 10.46 6.20
CA LEU A 208 -11.44 10.87 5.28
C LEU A 208 -10.59 12.03 5.82
N GLY A 209 -9.30 12.01 5.50
CA GLY A 209 -8.37 13.11 5.74
C GLY A 209 -8.63 14.31 4.85
N LYS A 210 -7.89 15.39 5.06
CA LYS A 210 -7.94 16.60 4.23
C LYS A 210 -7.43 16.29 2.82
N SER A 211 -8.11 16.82 1.82
CA SER A 211 -7.79 16.60 0.41
C SER A 211 -7.78 15.12 -0.01
N THR A 212 -8.36 14.25 0.79
CA THR A 212 -8.49 12.82 0.50
C THR A 212 -9.89 12.54 -0.01
N ARG A 213 -9.99 11.76 -1.06
CA ARG A 213 -11.25 11.36 -1.69
C ARG A 213 -11.40 9.85 -1.68
N LEU A 214 -12.55 9.34 -1.27
CA LEU A 214 -12.93 7.94 -1.45
C LEU A 214 -13.23 7.72 -2.92
N VAL A 215 -12.53 6.78 -3.56
CA VAL A 215 -12.66 6.52 -4.99
C VAL A 215 -13.04 5.09 -5.33
N ALA A 216 -13.08 4.22 -4.33
CA ALA A 216 -13.71 2.91 -4.46
C ALA A 216 -14.21 2.38 -3.11
N LYS A 217 -15.24 1.55 -3.18
CA LYS A 217 -15.79 0.83 -2.03
C LYS A 217 -16.27 -0.55 -2.47
N ALA A 218 -16.19 -1.52 -1.56
CA ALA A 218 -16.85 -2.80 -1.74
C ALA A 218 -18.39 -2.61 -1.84
N THR A 219 -19.08 -3.55 -2.47
CA THR A 219 -20.55 -3.44 -2.65
C THR A 219 -21.34 -3.48 -1.34
N ASP A 220 -20.71 -3.89 -0.24
CA ASP A 220 -21.25 -3.75 1.12
C ASP A 220 -20.93 -2.40 1.79
N GLY A 221 -20.21 -1.52 1.07
CA GLY A 221 -19.94 -0.14 1.47
C GLY A 221 -18.61 0.08 2.18
N VAL A 222 -17.80 -0.96 2.41
CA VAL A 222 -16.48 -0.82 3.02
C VAL A 222 -15.56 0.00 2.09
N PRO A 223 -14.89 1.06 2.60
CA PRO A 223 -13.91 1.84 1.83
C PRO A 223 -12.75 0.97 1.36
N GLU A 224 -12.48 0.98 0.06
CA GLU A 224 -11.46 0.14 -0.56
C GLU A 224 -10.34 0.92 -1.25
N CYS A 225 -10.56 2.18 -1.61
CA CYS A 225 -9.51 2.99 -2.21
C CYS A 225 -9.71 4.47 -1.94
N ILE A 226 -8.61 5.14 -1.63
CA ILE A 226 -8.53 6.59 -1.48
C ILE A 226 -7.48 7.18 -2.41
N GLU A 227 -7.70 8.42 -2.84
CA GLU A 227 -6.69 9.23 -3.53
C GLU A 227 -6.54 10.58 -2.84
N VAL A 228 -5.33 11.18 -2.90
CA VAL A 228 -5.07 12.52 -2.39
C VAL A 228 -5.07 13.50 -3.54
N GLU A 229 -5.99 14.47 -3.49
CA GLU A 229 -6.15 15.48 -4.53
C GLU A 229 -4.95 16.44 -4.62
N GLY A 230 -4.66 16.92 -5.82
CA GLY A 230 -3.53 17.82 -6.06
C GLY A 230 -2.16 17.15 -6.12
N GLN A 231 -2.13 15.82 -6.03
CA GLN A 231 -0.94 15.00 -6.22
C GLN A 231 -0.91 14.41 -7.64
N PRO A 232 0.27 14.25 -8.28
CA PRO A 232 0.36 13.65 -9.63
C PRO A 232 -0.12 12.20 -9.67
N PHE A 233 0.28 11.43 -8.66
CA PHE A 233 -0.18 10.08 -8.37
C PHE A 233 -0.07 9.85 -6.86
N CYS A 234 -1.19 9.75 -6.18
CA CYS A 234 -1.21 9.37 -4.77
C CYS A 234 -2.46 8.53 -4.53
N LEU A 235 -2.27 7.23 -4.50
CA LEU A 235 -3.33 6.23 -4.47
C LEU A 235 -3.07 5.21 -3.38
N GLY A 236 -4.08 4.96 -2.56
CA GLY A 236 -4.05 3.91 -1.55
C GLY A 236 -5.19 2.92 -1.77
N VAL A 237 -4.86 1.63 -1.87
CA VAL A 237 -5.83 0.55 -1.99
C VAL A 237 -5.88 -0.29 -0.71
N GLN A 238 -7.06 -0.72 -0.30
CA GLN A 238 -7.22 -1.51 0.92
C GLN A 238 -6.89 -2.98 0.71
N TRP A 239 -7.05 -3.47 -0.52
CA TRP A 239 -6.68 -4.83 -0.91
C TRP A 239 -5.18 -4.99 -1.20
N HIS A 240 -4.77 -6.16 -1.64
CA HIS A 240 -3.39 -6.56 -1.86
C HIS A 240 -3.10 -6.92 -3.33
N PRO A 241 -2.96 -5.94 -4.23
CA PRO A 241 -2.72 -6.20 -5.66
C PRO A 241 -1.35 -6.86 -5.92
N GLU A 242 -0.44 -6.85 -4.94
CA GLU A 242 0.85 -7.52 -5.02
C GLU A 242 0.75 -9.05 -5.08
N TYR A 243 -0.39 -9.64 -4.70
CA TYR A 243 -0.61 -11.08 -4.76
C TYR A 243 -1.39 -11.52 -6.00
N THR A 244 -2.12 -10.63 -6.66
CA THR A 244 -3.07 -10.96 -7.74
C THR A 244 -2.74 -10.34 -9.09
N TRP A 245 -1.69 -9.53 -9.21
CA TRP A 245 -1.30 -8.89 -10.47
C TRP A 245 -1.03 -9.85 -11.63
N GLN A 246 -0.67 -11.10 -11.34
CA GLN A 246 -0.44 -12.13 -12.36
C GLN A 246 -1.74 -12.72 -12.94
N THR A 247 -2.84 -12.62 -12.21
CA THR A 247 -4.14 -13.22 -12.54
C THR A 247 -5.23 -12.19 -12.81
N LEU A 248 -5.13 -11.00 -12.24
CA LEU A 248 -6.05 -9.89 -12.42
C LEU A 248 -5.40 -8.76 -13.20
N GLU A 249 -5.85 -8.55 -14.42
CA GLU A 249 -5.37 -7.48 -15.30
C GLU A 249 -5.51 -6.09 -14.64
N THR A 250 -6.58 -5.86 -13.88
CA THR A 250 -6.82 -4.62 -13.16
C THR A 250 -5.73 -4.31 -12.14
N ASP A 251 -5.22 -5.33 -11.45
CA ASP A 251 -4.14 -5.17 -10.48
C ASP A 251 -2.80 -4.94 -11.20
N PHE A 252 -2.55 -5.61 -12.31
CA PHE A 252 -1.35 -5.34 -13.10
C PHE A 252 -1.35 -3.93 -13.69
N ASN A 253 -2.49 -3.48 -14.22
CA ASN A 253 -2.64 -2.12 -14.74
C ASN A 253 -2.44 -1.05 -13.65
N LEU A 254 -2.84 -1.33 -12.41
CA LEU A 254 -2.61 -0.47 -11.25
C LEU A 254 -1.11 -0.28 -10.99
N TRP A 255 -0.33 -1.37 -10.94
CA TRP A 255 1.13 -1.33 -10.79
C TRP A 255 1.80 -0.60 -11.96
N LYS A 256 1.38 -0.87 -13.19
CA LYS A 256 1.88 -0.15 -14.38
C LYS A 256 1.64 1.36 -14.28
N SER A 257 0.42 1.76 -13.93
CA SER A 257 0.07 3.19 -13.81
C SER A 257 0.91 3.91 -12.76
N PHE A 258 1.23 3.25 -11.65
CA PHE A 258 2.14 3.78 -10.63
C PHE A 258 3.57 3.94 -11.17
N VAL A 259 4.12 2.90 -11.80
CA VAL A 259 5.47 2.93 -12.37
C VAL A 259 5.57 3.94 -13.52
N GLU A 260 4.54 4.09 -14.35
CA GLU A 260 4.47 5.12 -15.39
C GLU A 260 4.47 6.54 -14.80
N ALA A 261 3.80 6.74 -13.67
CA ALA A 261 3.86 8.03 -12.96
C ALA A 261 5.27 8.33 -12.43
N ALA A 262 5.94 7.33 -11.89
CA ALA A 262 7.35 7.44 -11.45
C ALA A 262 8.30 7.69 -12.64
N ALA A 263 8.09 7.04 -13.78
CA ALA A 263 8.89 7.26 -14.99
C ALA A 263 8.83 8.71 -15.48
N LYS A 264 7.69 9.39 -15.33
CA LYS A 264 7.57 10.82 -15.65
C LYS A 264 8.41 11.70 -14.72
N VAL A 265 8.55 11.34 -13.44
CA VAL A 265 9.44 12.04 -12.51
C VAL A 265 10.89 11.85 -12.92
N LYS A 266 11.30 10.63 -13.24
CA LYS A 266 12.65 10.33 -13.73
C LYS A 266 13.00 11.14 -14.98
N GLN A 267 12.07 11.24 -15.93
CA GLN A 267 12.27 11.98 -17.20
C GLN A 267 12.35 13.50 -17.00
N ALA A 268 11.80 14.03 -15.90
CA ALA A 268 11.78 15.44 -15.60
C ALA A 268 13.02 15.94 -14.83
N ARG A 269 13.88 15.01 -14.38
CA ARG A 269 15.19 15.26 -13.75
C ARG A 269 16.29 15.35 -14.78
#